data_c0325a678c5fecfc9ebe89734da223c2
#
_entry.id   c0325a678c5fecfc9ebe89734da223c2
#
_cell.length_a   1.000
_cell.length_b   1.000
_cell.length_c   1.000
_cell.angle_alpha   90.00
_cell.angle_beta   90.00
_cell.angle_gamma   90.00
#
_symmetry.space_group_name_H-M   'P 1'
#
loop_
_entity.id
_entity.type
_entity.pdbx_description
1 polymer ?
#
loop_
_entity_poly.entity_id
_entity_poly.type
_entity_poly.pdbx_seq_one_letter_code
_entity_poly.pdbx_strand_id
1 'polypeptide(L)'
;MVTALLSTTYFGPVQWYQKLNRYPYIYIERCESFIKQTYRNRCVIATTNGLQTLSLPIEHNNSPLSTLTSHLSPLTSHPITDIRISNHGNWRHLHWNALMSAYGDSPFFDYYVDDIRPFFEQRWENLFDFNMAITHKLCELLDIHPTIRFTDNYQLSTLNSQLDFRDVIRPKNPLSDPDFTPRKYYQVYQQKWGFQPNLSILDLLFNMGNESILYL
;
A
#
# COMPACT_ATOMS: atom_id res chain seq x y z
N MET A 1 24.54 0.42 -9.62
CA MET A 1 23.75 0.55 -8.38
C MET A 1 22.48 -0.26 -8.57
N VAL A 2 22.10 -1.03 -7.56
CA VAL A 2 20.87 -1.82 -7.62
C VAL A 2 19.70 -0.91 -7.30
N THR A 3 18.65 -0.95 -8.12
CA THR A 3 17.42 -0.17 -7.96
C THR A 3 16.23 -1.11 -7.81
N ALA A 4 15.20 -0.68 -7.08
CA ALA A 4 13.95 -1.42 -6.96
C ALA A 4 12.85 -0.74 -7.79
N LEU A 5 12.07 -1.55 -8.52
CA LEU A 5 10.87 -1.13 -9.22
C LEU A 5 9.65 -1.64 -8.47
N LEU A 6 8.77 -0.73 -8.07
CA LEU A 6 7.61 -0.98 -7.24
C LEU A 6 6.35 -0.40 -7.87
N SER A 7 5.20 -1.01 -7.59
CA SER A 7 3.91 -0.38 -7.78
C SER A 7 3.58 0.52 -6.59
N THR A 8 2.72 1.53 -6.78
CA THR A 8 2.19 2.34 -5.67
C THR A 8 1.29 1.52 -4.76
N THR A 9 1.19 1.87 -3.47
CA THR A 9 0.40 1.13 -2.48
C THR A 9 -0.40 2.03 -1.55
N TYR A 10 -1.60 1.57 -1.19
CA TYR A 10 -2.44 2.16 -0.14
C TYR A 10 -2.06 1.53 1.21
N PHE A 11 -1.34 2.27 2.06
CA PHE A 11 -0.79 1.76 3.32
C PHE A 11 -0.19 0.36 3.17
N GLY A 12 0.74 0.22 2.22
CA GLY A 12 1.31 -1.04 1.77
C GLY A 12 1.84 -1.94 2.89
N PRO A 13 2.16 -3.20 2.56
CA PRO A 13 2.65 -4.15 3.54
C PRO A 13 4.07 -3.81 4.00
N VAL A 14 4.47 -4.35 5.16
CA VAL A 14 5.82 -4.22 5.73
C VAL A 14 6.90 -4.54 4.69
N GLN A 15 6.72 -5.58 3.89
CA GLN A 15 7.63 -5.97 2.81
C GLN A 15 7.89 -4.83 1.81
N TRP A 16 6.88 -4.05 1.47
CA TRP A 16 7.01 -2.93 0.53
C TRP A 16 7.89 -1.82 1.12
N TYR A 17 7.69 -1.48 2.40
CA TYR A 17 8.51 -0.48 3.09
C TYR A 17 9.92 -0.99 3.39
N GLN A 18 10.09 -2.30 3.58
CA GLN A 18 11.41 -2.91 3.65
C GLN A 18 12.21 -2.65 2.37
N LYS A 19 11.57 -2.66 1.17
CA LYS A 19 12.27 -2.29 -0.07
C LYS A 19 12.65 -0.82 -0.09
N LEU A 20 11.79 0.07 0.41
CA LEU A 20 12.10 1.50 0.53
C LEU A 20 13.31 1.76 1.45
N ASN A 21 13.41 1.01 2.55
CA ASN A 21 14.53 1.12 3.48
C ASN A 21 15.83 0.51 2.91
N ARG A 22 15.74 -0.61 2.19
CA ARG A 22 16.89 -1.37 1.71
C ARG A 22 17.58 -0.76 0.49
N TYR A 23 16.79 -0.20 -0.45
CA TYR A 23 17.31 0.29 -1.72
C TYR A 23 17.36 1.81 -1.74
N PRO A 24 18.53 2.43 -2.01
CA PRO A 24 18.67 3.88 -1.99
C PRO A 24 17.92 4.57 -3.14
N TYR A 25 17.70 3.85 -4.25
CA TYR A 25 16.96 4.35 -5.41
C TYR A 25 15.76 3.47 -5.69
N ILE A 26 14.59 4.08 -5.64
CA ILE A 26 13.29 3.43 -5.86
C ILE A 26 12.64 4.05 -7.10
N TYR A 27 12.20 3.20 -8.02
CA TYR A 27 11.31 3.60 -9.10
C TYR A 27 9.89 3.16 -8.78
N ILE A 28 8.95 4.11 -8.77
CA ILE A 28 7.52 3.81 -8.69
C ILE A 28 6.96 3.81 -10.12
N GLU A 29 6.35 2.70 -10.50
CA GLU A 29 5.73 2.54 -11.82
C GLU A 29 4.44 3.33 -11.90
N ARG A 30 4.45 4.43 -12.66
CA ARG A 30 3.27 5.27 -12.87
C ARG A 30 2.56 5.00 -14.20
N CYS A 31 3.20 4.28 -15.12
CA CYS A 31 2.67 3.96 -16.43
C CYS A 31 1.97 2.61 -16.49
N GLU A 32 1.90 1.88 -15.35
CA GLU A 32 1.20 0.61 -15.28
C GLU A 32 -0.32 0.77 -15.34
N SER A 33 -0.97 -0.27 -15.82
CA SER A 33 -2.42 -0.35 -15.75
C SER A 33 -2.90 -0.73 -14.34
N PHE A 34 -4.00 -0.13 -13.90
CA PHE A 34 -4.59 -0.47 -12.61
C PHE A 34 -5.05 -1.94 -12.59
N ILE A 35 -4.57 -2.69 -11.60
CA ILE A 35 -4.97 -4.08 -11.36
C ILE A 35 -5.80 -4.14 -10.08
N LYS A 36 -7.04 -4.63 -10.21
CA LYS A 36 -7.94 -4.85 -9.06
C LYS A 36 -7.38 -5.91 -8.10
N GLN A 37 -7.76 -5.80 -6.83
CA GLN A 37 -7.38 -6.75 -5.79
C GLN A 37 -5.87 -6.82 -5.50
N THR A 38 -5.17 -5.70 -5.64
CA THR A 38 -3.76 -5.53 -5.30
C THR A 38 -3.59 -4.50 -4.18
N TYR A 39 -2.39 -4.34 -3.65
CA TYR A 39 -2.08 -3.33 -2.64
C TYR A 39 -2.21 -1.89 -3.16
N ARG A 40 -2.43 -1.67 -4.46
CA ARG A 40 -2.65 -0.32 -5.02
C ARG A 40 -3.86 0.40 -4.41
N ASN A 41 -4.90 -0.33 -4.07
CA ASN A 41 -6.11 0.25 -3.48
C ASN A 41 -6.60 -0.51 -2.23
N ARG A 42 -5.76 -1.32 -1.60
CA ARG A 42 -6.11 -2.02 -0.35
C ARG A 42 -4.92 -2.22 0.55
N CYS A 43 -5.21 -2.37 1.83
CA CYS A 43 -4.27 -2.86 2.82
C CYS A 43 -4.93 -3.94 3.69
N VAL A 44 -4.10 -4.68 4.42
CA VAL A 44 -4.56 -5.73 5.34
C VAL A 44 -4.11 -5.38 6.75
N ILE A 45 -5.04 -5.36 7.68
CA ILE A 45 -4.81 -5.08 9.10
C ILE A 45 -5.22 -6.27 9.95
N ALA A 46 -4.65 -6.38 11.15
CA ALA A 46 -5.12 -7.31 12.17
C ALA A 46 -6.24 -6.68 13.00
N THR A 47 -7.26 -7.46 13.32
CA THR A 47 -8.37 -7.04 14.17
C THR A 47 -8.70 -8.10 15.19
N THR A 48 -9.58 -7.78 16.14
CA THR A 48 -10.09 -8.77 17.10
C THR A 48 -10.76 -9.98 16.46
N ASN A 49 -11.25 -9.86 15.20
CA ASN A 49 -11.91 -10.93 14.46
C ASN A 49 -11.02 -11.60 13.40
N GLY A 50 -9.71 -11.34 13.43
CA GLY A 50 -8.75 -11.84 12.45
C GLY A 50 -8.33 -10.75 11.45
N LEU A 51 -7.88 -11.17 10.27
CA LEU A 51 -7.41 -10.24 9.25
C LEU A 51 -8.58 -9.52 8.57
N GLN A 52 -8.45 -8.22 8.43
CA GLN A 52 -9.42 -7.37 7.72
C GLN A 52 -8.73 -6.65 6.56
N THR A 53 -9.37 -6.69 5.40
CA THR A 53 -8.93 -5.92 4.24
C THR A 53 -9.69 -4.59 4.17
N LEU A 54 -8.98 -3.48 4.18
CA LEU A 54 -9.50 -2.16 3.88
C LEU A 54 -9.28 -1.87 2.40
N SER A 55 -10.35 -1.61 1.67
CA SER A 55 -10.29 -1.40 0.21
C SER A 55 -10.86 -0.05 -0.16
N LEU A 56 -10.07 0.78 -0.82
CA LEU A 56 -10.51 2.05 -1.40
C LEU A 56 -11.47 1.78 -2.56
N PRO A 57 -12.65 2.39 -2.56
CA PRO A 57 -13.52 2.39 -3.73
C PRO A 57 -12.92 3.28 -4.82
N ILE A 58 -12.94 2.80 -6.05
CA ILE A 58 -12.51 3.56 -7.22
C ILE A 58 -13.71 3.85 -8.12
N GLU A 59 -13.65 4.98 -8.84
CA GLU A 59 -14.66 5.32 -9.83
C GLU A 59 -14.59 4.33 -11.00
N HIS A 60 -15.76 3.84 -11.39
CA HIS A 60 -15.88 3.12 -12.65
C HIS A 60 -16.12 4.15 -13.76
N ASN A 61 -15.19 4.26 -14.69
CA ASN A 61 -15.43 5.05 -15.89
C ASN A 61 -16.49 4.31 -16.75
N ASN A 62 -17.76 4.55 -16.43
CA ASN A 62 -18.88 4.21 -17.29
C ASN A 62 -18.90 5.21 -18.45
N SER A 63 -17.95 5.10 -19.36
CA SER A 63 -18.07 5.75 -20.66
C SER A 63 -19.29 5.14 -21.35
N PRO A 64 -20.25 5.93 -21.88
CA PRO A 64 -21.39 5.40 -22.61
C PRO A 64 -21.02 4.51 -23.80
N LEU A 65 -19.75 4.59 -24.26
CA LEU A 65 -19.20 3.76 -25.32
C LEU A 65 -18.88 2.33 -24.87
N SER A 66 -18.74 2.08 -23.55
CA SER A 66 -18.36 0.75 -23.04
C SER A 66 -19.50 -0.27 -23.08
N THR A 67 -20.75 0.19 -23.19
CA THR A 67 -21.93 -0.70 -23.30
C THR A 67 -22.08 -1.33 -24.69
N LEU A 68 -21.51 -0.73 -25.71
CA LEU A 68 -21.62 -1.24 -27.10
C LEU A 68 -20.46 -2.17 -27.51
N THR A 69 -19.35 -2.17 -26.77
CA THR A 69 -18.13 -2.96 -27.12
C THR A 69 -17.83 -4.10 -26.15
N SER A 70 -18.77 -4.46 -25.27
CA SER A 70 -18.59 -5.50 -24.26
C SER A 70 -18.26 -6.90 -24.80
N HIS A 71 -18.32 -7.12 -26.10
CA HIS A 71 -18.03 -8.40 -26.74
C HIS A 71 -16.75 -8.45 -27.61
N LEU A 72 -16.03 -7.34 -27.80
CA LEU A 72 -14.94 -7.29 -28.77
C LEU A 72 -13.64 -6.59 -28.33
N SER A 73 -13.50 -6.12 -27.09
CA SER A 73 -12.23 -5.50 -26.68
C SER A 73 -11.80 -5.98 -25.30
N PRO A 74 -10.66 -6.71 -25.20
CA PRO A 74 -10.01 -6.89 -23.93
C PRO A 74 -9.33 -5.57 -23.57
N LEU A 75 -9.74 -4.99 -22.43
CA LEU A 75 -8.94 -4.03 -21.66
C LEU A 75 -8.76 -2.63 -22.28
N THR A 76 -9.68 -1.74 -22.01
CA THR A 76 -9.28 -0.36 -21.74
C THR A 76 -8.51 -0.37 -20.38
N SER A 77 -7.22 -0.64 -20.45
CA SER A 77 -6.34 -0.57 -19.29
C SER A 77 -6.15 0.90 -18.95
N HIS A 78 -6.79 1.36 -17.86
CA HIS A 78 -6.58 2.73 -17.41
C HIS A 78 -5.24 2.81 -16.68
N PRO A 79 -4.35 3.76 -17.04
CA PRO A 79 -3.13 4.01 -16.29
C PRO A 79 -3.45 4.27 -14.81
N ILE A 80 -2.55 3.84 -13.92
CA ILE A 80 -2.73 4.05 -12.47
C ILE A 80 -2.90 5.52 -12.12
N THR A 81 -2.30 6.41 -12.89
CA THR A 81 -2.39 7.87 -12.75
C THR A 81 -3.76 8.45 -13.06
N ASP A 82 -4.61 7.74 -13.79
CA ASP A 82 -5.95 8.19 -14.18
C ASP A 82 -7.04 7.66 -13.26
N ILE A 83 -6.68 6.80 -12.32
CA ILE A 83 -7.63 6.18 -11.40
C ILE A 83 -8.09 7.17 -10.36
N ARG A 84 -9.41 7.39 -10.30
CA ARG A 84 -10.05 8.27 -9.32
C ARG A 84 -10.60 7.47 -8.14
N ILE A 85 -10.46 8.06 -6.96
CA ILE A 85 -11.07 7.54 -5.73
C ILE A 85 -12.54 7.93 -5.70
N SER A 86 -13.42 6.94 -5.56
CA SER A 86 -14.84 7.19 -5.41
C SER A 86 -15.16 7.73 -4.02
N ASN A 87 -16.09 8.69 -3.98
CA ASN A 87 -16.63 9.20 -2.71
C ASN A 87 -17.86 8.40 -2.23
N HIS A 88 -18.19 7.31 -2.91
CA HIS A 88 -19.31 6.45 -2.55
C HIS A 88 -19.03 5.66 -1.27
N GLY A 89 -20.06 5.39 -0.45
CA GLY A 89 -20.00 4.40 0.62
C GLY A 89 -19.29 4.84 1.91
N ASN A 90 -19.05 6.12 2.15
CA ASN A 90 -18.45 6.64 3.40
C ASN A 90 -17.18 5.90 3.86
N TRP A 91 -16.37 5.41 2.91
CA TRP A 91 -15.21 4.57 3.16
C TRP A 91 -14.19 5.19 4.13
N ARG A 92 -14.06 6.53 4.13
CA ARG A 92 -13.13 7.24 5.01
C ARG A 92 -13.45 6.96 6.47
N HIS A 93 -14.71 7.15 6.83
CA HIS A 93 -15.21 6.89 8.19
C HIS A 93 -15.10 5.40 8.56
N LEU A 94 -15.42 4.50 7.62
CA LEU A 94 -15.33 3.06 7.85
C LEU A 94 -13.88 2.61 8.07
N HIS A 95 -12.93 3.07 7.25
CA HIS A 95 -11.52 2.73 7.40
C HIS A 95 -10.94 3.32 8.68
N TRP A 96 -11.27 4.59 8.98
CA TRP A 96 -10.81 5.23 10.20
C TRP A 96 -11.30 4.51 11.45
N ASN A 97 -12.59 4.17 11.51
CA ASN A 97 -13.16 3.40 12.63
C ASN A 97 -12.55 2.01 12.74
N ALA A 98 -12.25 1.36 11.62
CA ALA A 98 -11.56 0.08 11.62
C ALA A 98 -10.15 0.20 12.23
N LEU A 99 -9.40 1.25 11.89
CA LEU A 99 -8.07 1.51 12.47
C LEU A 99 -8.16 1.84 13.97
N MET A 100 -9.09 2.71 14.38
CA MET A 100 -9.30 3.01 15.80
C MET A 100 -9.69 1.77 16.61
N SER A 101 -10.58 0.93 16.08
CA SER A 101 -10.99 -0.29 16.75
C SER A 101 -9.89 -1.35 16.79
N ALA A 102 -9.01 -1.38 15.78
CA ALA A 102 -7.94 -2.36 15.69
C ALA A 102 -6.70 -1.95 16.52
N TYR A 103 -6.39 -0.66 16.58
CA TYR A 103 -5.11 -0.18 17.10
C TYR A 103 -5.23 0.86 18.21
N GLY A 104 -6.44 1.27 18.62
CA GLY A 104 -6.61 2.27 19.66
C GLY A 104 -5.90 1.92 20.98
N ASP A 105 -5.77 0.62 21.28
CA ASP A 105 -5.05 0.13 22.45
C ASP A 105 -3.58 -0.25 22.15
N SER A 106 -3.08 0.02 20.94
CA SER A 106 -1.67 -0.26 20.63
C SER A 106 -0.74 0.80 21.22
N PRO A 107 0.52 0.44 21.55
CA PRO A 107 1.40 1.31 22.34
C PRO A 107 1.66 2.70 21.74
N PHE A 108 1.61 2.84 20.41
CA PHE A 108 1.98 4.08 19.73
C PHE A 108 0.85 4.67 18.89
N PHE A 109 -0.39 4.17 18.98
CA PHE A 109 -1.51 4.69 18.18
C PHE A 109 -1.74 6.18 18.45
N ASP A 110 -1.84 6.57 19.73
CA ASP A 110 -2.07 7.96 20.13
C ASP A 110 -0.96 8.91 19.69
N TYR A 111 0.26 8.38 19.54
CA TYR A 111 1.40 9.17 19.09
C TYR A 111 1.32 9.53 17.61
N TYR A 112 0.78 8.64 16.75
CA TYR A 112 0.74 8.82 15.30
C TYR A 112 -0.65 9.15 14.76
N VAL A 113 -1.67 9.21 15.61
CA VAL A 113 -3.07 9.42 15.20
C VAL A 113 -3.24 10.72 14.42
N ASP A 114 -2.59 11.80 14.84
CA ASP A 114 -2.70 13.12 14.22
C ASP A 114 -2.00 13.21 12.85
N ASP A 115 -1.01 12.36 12.60
CA ASP A 115 -0.33 12.25 11.31
C ASP A 115 -1.12 11.41 10.29
N ILE A 116 -1.84 10.40 10.76
CA ILE A 116 -2.54 9.44 9.90
C ILE A 116 -4.00 9.85 9.63
N ARG A 117 -4.67 10.43 10.61
CA ARG A 117 -6.08 10.85 10.53
C ARG A 117 -6.40 11.77 9.35
N PRO A 118 -5.56 12.75 8.96
CA PRO A 118 -5.83 13.64 7.84
C PRO A 118 -6.07 12.92 6.50
N PHE A 119 -5.49 11.75 6.29
CA PHE A 119 -5.74 10.94 5.09
C PHE A 119 -7.18 10.46 4.97
N PHE A 120 -7.91 10.40 6.08
CA PHE A 120 -9.32 9.99 6.14
C PHE A 120 -10.29 11.17 6.28
N GLU A 121 -9.81 12.36 6.62
CA GLU A 121 -10.63 13.58 6.72
C GLU A 121 -10.62 14.37 5.42
N GLN A 122 -9.48 14.45 4.75
CA GLN A 122 -9.34 15.16 3.49
C GLN A 122 -9.94 14.39 2.32
N ARG A 123 -10.40 15.15 1.33
CA ARG A 123 -10.88 14.57 0.07
C ARG A 123 -9.72 14.41 -0.90
N TRP A 124 -9.52 13.20 -1.34
CA TRP A 124 -8.55 12.83 -2.36
C TRP A 124 -9.27 12.39 -3.63
N GLU A 125 -8.81 12.89 -4.76
CA GLU A 125 -9.43 12.55 -6.05
C GLU A 125 -8.65 11.47 -6.79
N ASN A 126 -7.33 11.57 -6.82
CA ASN A 126 -6.47 10.67 -7.57
C ASN A 126 -5.84 9.61 -6.68
N LEU A 127 -5.92 8.33 -7.11
CA LEU A 127 -5.38 7.21 -6.33
C LEU A 127 -3.86 7.26 -6.24
N PHE A 128 -3.18 7.59 -7.35
CA PHE A 128 -1.72 7.63 -7.38
C PHE A 128 -1.18 8.70 -6.43
N ASP A 129 -1.72 9.93 -6.53
CA ASP A 129 -1.29 11.05 -5.69
C ASP A 129 -1.57 10.77 -4.21
N PHE A 130 -2.72 10.17 -3.90
CA PHE A 130 -3.06 9.75 -2.54
C PHE A 130 -2.05 8.75 -1.97
N ASN A 131 -1.74 7.70 -2.73
CA ASN A 131 -0.77 6.70 -2.32
C ASN A 131 0.64 7.29 -2.15
N MET A 132 1.03 8.24 -3.00
CA MET A 132 2.32 8.90 -2.87
C MET A 132 2.38 9.80 -1.65
N ALA A 133 1.31 10.54 -1.33
CA ALA A 133 1.22 11.33 -0.11
C ALA A 133 1.35 10.45 1.15
N ILE A 134 0.65 9.30 1.18
CA ILE A 134 0.79 8.29 2.24
C ILE A 134 2.23 7.79 2.33
N THR A 135 2.83 7.45 1.19
CA THR A 135 4.21 6.93 1.13
C THR A 135 5.20 7.93 1.73
N HIS A 136 5.12 9.21 1.33
CA HIS A 136 6.01 10.25 1.85
C HIS A 136 5.84 10.45 3.36
N LYS A 137 4.59 10.53 3.85
CA LYS A 137 4.32 10.66 5.29
C LYS A 137 4.85 9.46 6.06
N LEU A 138 4.64 8.25 5.59
CA LEU A 138 5.13 7.06 6.27
C LEU A 138 6.65 6.91 6.21
N CYS A 139 7.31 7.34 5.14
CA CYS A 139 8.77 7.43 5.10
C CYS A 139 9.30 8.40 6.18
N GLU A 140 8.65 9.55 6.35
CA GLU A 140 8.96 10.52 7.41
C GLU A 140 8.81 9.88 8.80
N LEU A 141 7.65 9.24 9.08
CA LEU A 141 7.36 8.65 10.39
C LEU A 141 8.25 7.42 10.72
N LEU A 142 8.74 6.71 9.71
CA LEU A 142 9.64 5.57 9.84
C LEU A 142 11.12 5.95 9.83
N ASP A 143 11.43 7.23 9.64
CA ASP A 143 12.80 7.76 9.48
C ASP A 143 13.59 7.05 8.38
N ILE A 144 12.95 6.80 7.22
CA ILE A 144 13.59 6.23 6.04
C ILE A 144 13.60 7.25 4.89
N HIS A 145 14.72 7.33 4.16
CA HIS A 145 14.97 8.40 3.18
C HIS A 145 15.35 7.87 1.79
N PRO A 146 14.49 7.06 1.12
CA PRO A 146 14.77 6.59 -0.21
C PRO A 146 14.71 7.72 -1.24
N THR A 147 15.55 7.66 -2.27
CA THR A 147 15.39 8.51 -3.45
C THR A 147 14.33 7.92 -4.36
N ILE A 148 13.10 8.46 -4.29
CA ILE A 148 11.98 8.00 -5.11
C ILE A 148 11.98 8.73 -6.45
N ARG A 149 11.87 7.97 -7.54
CA ARG A 149 11.69 8.43 -8.92
C ARG A 149 10.48 7.74 -9.55
N PHE A 150 9.96 8.32 -10.61
CA PHE A 150 8.85 7.74 -11.37
C PHE A 150 9.36 7.23 -12.73
N THR A 151 8.72 6.20 -13.23
CA THR A 151 8.98 5.71 -14.58
C THR A 151 8.34 6.65 -15.61
N ASP A 152 9.02 6.91 -16.73
CA ASP A 152 8.48 7.73 -17.82
C ASP A 152 7.70 6.89 -18.84
N ASN A 153 8.02 5.60 -18.91
CA ASN A 153 7.35 4.61 -19.75
C ASN A 153 7.16 3.33 -18.95
N TYR A 154 6.15 2.52 -19.31
CA TYR A 154 6.00 1.20 -18.71
C TYR A 154 7.27 0.38 -18.89
N GLN A 155 7.92 0.08 -17.78
CA GLN A 155 9.18 -0.67 -17.82
C GLN A 155 8.88 -2.17 -17.86
N LEU A 156 9.25 -2.79 -18.95
CA LEU A 156 9.44 -4.23 -19.00
C LEU A 156 10.72 -4.54 -18.19
N SER A 157 10.68 -5.53 -17.33
CA SER A 157 11.73 -5.91 -16.36
C SER A 157 13.04 -6.40 -16.99
N THR A 158 13.59 -5.69 -17.97
CA THR A 158 14.72 -6.10 -18.79
C THR A 158 16.05 -5.39 -18.51
N LEU A 159 16.06 -4.44 -17.56
CA LEU A 159 17.31 -3.76 -17.23
C LEU A 159 18.08 -4.56 -16.18
N ASN A 160 19.27 -5.05 -16.53
CA ASN A 160 20.14 -5.95 -15.76
C ASN A 160 20.55 -5.50 -14.33
N SER A 161 20.12 -4.30 -13.87
CA SER A 161 20.40 -3.74 -12.55
C SER A 161 19.15 -3.37 -11.75
N GLN A 162 17.96 -3.62 -12.30
CA GLN A 162 16.69 -3.26 -11.65
C GLN A 162 15.97 -4.52 -11.17
N LEU A 163 15.61 -4.55 -9.89
CA LEU A 163 14.82 -5.62 -9.30
C LEU A 163 13.33 -5.23 -9.36
N ASP A 164 12.53 -6.04 -10.04
CA ASP A 164 11.10 -5.81 -10.22
C ASP A 164 10.30 -6.53 -9.13
N PHE A 165 9.68 -5.77 -8.24
CA PHE A 165 8.86 -6.27 -7.14
C PHE A 165 7.36 -6.09 -7.37
N ARG A 166 6.92 -5.59 -8.54
CA ARG A 166 5.49 -5.31 -8.81
C ARG A 166 4.61 -6.55 -8.71
N ASP A 167 5.14 -7.71 -9.10
CA ASP A 167 4.45 -9.00 -9.04
C ASP A 167 4.86 -9.85 -7.83
N VAL A 168 5.95 -9.49 -7.18
CA VAL A 168 6.46 -10.11 -5.95
C VAL A 168 5.59 -9.69 -4.76
N ILE A 169 5.25 -8.39 -4.67
CA ILE A 169 4.49 -7.83 -3.54
C ILE A 169 3.00 -7.77 -3.90
N ARG A 170 2.31 -8.87 -3.71
CA ARG A 170 0.88 -9.04 -3.99
C ARG A 170 0.14 -9.68 -2.82
N PRO A 171 -1.15 -9.33 -2.58
CA PRO A 171 -1.95 -9.97 -1.53
C PRO A 171 -2.36 -11.41 -1.88
N LYS A 172 -2.38 -11.75 -3.18
CA LYS A 172 -2.71 -13.09 -3.69
C LYS A 172 -1.61 -13.58 -4.61
N ASN A 173 -1.21 -14.83 -4.45
CA ASN A 173 -0.19 -15.50 -5.26
C ASN A 173 1.10 -14.63 -5.42
N PRO A 174 1.70 -14.18 -4.30
CA PRO A 174 2.96 -13.45 -4.38
C PRO A 174 4.04 -14.37 -4.96
N LEU A 175 4.95 -13.79 -5.74
CA LEU A 175 6.16 -14.49 -6.14
C LEU A 175 7.12 -14.57 -4.96
N SER A 176 8.06 -15.51 -5.01
CA SER A 176 9.08 -15.65 -3.97
C SER A 176 9.96 -14.41 -3.91
N ASP A 177 10.18 -13.91 -2.69
CA ASP A 177 11.11 -12.83 -2.40
C ASP A 177 12.21 -13.37 -1.46
N PRO A 178 13.35 -13.79 -1.97
CA PRO A 178 14.44 -14.34 -1.14
C PRO A 178 15.04 -13.29 -0.19
N ASP A 179 14.83 -12.03 -0.49
CA ASP A 179 15.34 -10.89 0.28
C ASP A 179 14.39 -10.40 1.38
N PHE A 180 13.23 -11.04 1.54
CA PHE A 180 12.26 -10.68 2.57
C PHE A 180 11.98 -11.87 3.49
N THR A 181 12.37 -11.73 4.74
CA THR A 181 11.99 -12.64 5.82
C THR A 181 11.27 -11.83 6.88
N PRO A 182 9.97 -12.08 7.14
CA PRO A 182 9.23 -11.34 8.15
C PRO A 182 9.89 -11.49 9.53
N ARG A 183 10.22 -10.36 10.17
CA ARG A 183 10.72 -10.32 11.54
C ARG A 183 9.54 -10.23 12.49
N LYS A 184 9.55 -11.02 13.56
CA LYS A 184 8.50 -10.98 14.56
C LYS A 184 8.65 -9.73 15.41
N TYR A 185 7.56 -8.97 15.53
CA TYR A 185 7.41 -7.82 16.41
C TYR A 185 6.13 -7.98 17.24
N TYR A 186 5.97 -7.14 18.25
CA TYR A 186 4.77 -7.14 19.07
C TYR A 186 3.55 -6.74 18.22
N GLN A 187 2.46 -7.51 18.35
CA GLN A 187 1.16 -7.22 17.74
C GLN A 187 0.07 -7.36 18.79
N VAL A 188 -0.86 -6.42 18.87
CA VAL A 188 -1.96 -6.40 19.86
C VAL A 188 -2.71 -7.74 19.92
N TYR A 189 -2.95 -8.37 18.77
CA TYR A 189 -3.71 -9.60 18.68
C TYR A 189 -2.88 -10.89 18.61
N GLN A 190 -1.56 -10.82 18.84
CA GLN A 190 -0.68 -11.98 18.69
C GLN A 190 -0.99 -13.13 19.66
N GLN A 191 -1.56 -12.82 20.83
CA GLN A 191 -1.99 -13.88 21.78
C GLN A 191 -3.17 -14.70 21.24
N LYS A 192 -4.04 -14.06 20.44
CA LYS A 192 -5.24 -14.70 19.88
C LYS A 192 -4.98 -15.40 18.55
N TRP A 193 -4.21 -14.75 17.67
CA TRP A 193 -4.07 -15.19 16.28
C TRP A 193 -2.65 -15.65 15.93
N GLY A 194 -1.70 -15.58 16.88
CA GLY A 194 -0.28 -15.72 16.58
C GLY A 194 0.26 -14.48 15.83
N PHE A 195 1.54 -14.50 15.50
CA PHE A 195 2.14 -13.46 14.70
C PHE A 195 1.61 -13.51 13.26
N GLN A 196 1.08 -12.39 12.78
CA GLN A 196 0.58 -12.22 11.41
C GLN A 196 1.63 -11.47 10.59
N PRO A 197 2.35 -12.14 9.68
CA PRO A 197 3.42 -11.51 8.92
C PRO A 197 2.89 -10.58 7.83
N ASN A 198 3.70 -9.60 7.46
CA ASN A 198 3.51 -8.77 6.26
C ASN A 198 2.16 -8.04 6.20
N LEU A 199 1.65 -7.58 7.33
CA LEU A 199 0.49 -6.70 7.41
C LEU A 199 0.80 -5.30 6.86
N SER A 200 -0.21 -4.45 6.79
CA SER A 200 -0.02 -3.01 6.53
C SER A 200 1.08 -2.45 7.43
N ILE A 201 1.85 -1.52 6.89
CA ILE A 201 2.87 -0.78 7.65
C ILE A 201 2.31 -0.09 8.90
N LEU A 202 1.01 0.23 8.89
CA LEU A 202 0.32 0.79 10.07
C LEU A 202 0.35 -0.17 11.27
N ASP A 203 0.25 -1.49 11.03
CA ASP A 203 0.37 -2.48 12.10
C ASP A 203 1.74 -2.41 12.76
N LEU A 204 2.80 -2.32 11.98
CA LEU A 204 4.16 -2.18 12.50
C LEU A 204 4.34 -0.84 13.24
N LEU A 205 3.93 0.27 12.62
CA LEU A 205 4.09 1.62 13.16
C LEU A 205 3.37 1.80 14.50
N PHE A 206 2.10 1.39 14.59
CA PHE A 206 1.29 1.55 15.80
C PHE A 206 1.74 0.63 16.95
N ASN A 207 2.35 -0.50 16.63
CA ASN A 207 2.85 -1.42 17.65
C ASN A 207 4.31 -1.15 18.09
N MET A 208 5.17 -0.66 17.18
CA MET A 208 6.62 -0.53 17.44
C MET A 208 7.14 0.90 17.46
N GLY A 209 6.34 1.87 16.99
CA GLY A 209 6.76 3.28 16.96
C GLY A 209 8.08 3.49 16.22
N ASN A 210 8.98 4.25 16.81
CA ASN A 210 10.30 4.54 16.23
C ASN A 210 11.18 3.29 16.03
N GLU A 211 10.90 2.19 16.73
CA GLU A 211 11.62 0.93 16.55
C GLU A 211 11.19 0.19 15.27
N SER A 212 10.16 0.66 14.57
CA SER A 212 9.67 0.04 13.33
C SER A 212 10.77 -0.16 12.30
N ILE A 213 11.73 0.75 12.20
CA ILE A 213 12.86 0.67 11.28
C ILE A 213 13.71 -0.59 11.48
N LEU A 214 13.77 -1.13 12.70
CA LEU A 214 14.55 -2.35 13.01
C LEU A 214 13.93 -3.62 12.41
N TYR A 215 12.68 -3.55 11.97
CA TYR A 215 11.90 -4.66 11.42
C TYR A 215 11.71 -4.58 9.89
N LEU A 216 12.24 -3.52 9.27
CA LEU A 216 12.26 -3.30 7.82
C LEU A 216 13.48 -3.92 7.11
#